data_43ea9e3f1c60ddc7cf07496c7c662196
#
_entry.id   43ea9e3f1c60ddc7cf07496c7c662196
#
_cell.length_a   1.000
_cell.length_b   1.000
_cell.length_c   1.000
_cell.angle_alpha   90.00
_cell.angle_beta   90.00
_cell.angle_gamma   90.00
#
_symmetry.space_group_name_H-M   'P 1'
#
loop_
_entity.id
_entity.type
_entity.pdbx_description
1 polymer ?
#
loop_
_entity_poly.entity_id
_entity_poly.type
_entity_poly.pdbx_seq_one_letter_code
_entity_poly.pdbx_strand_id
1 'polypeptide(L)'
;MKVRAFITHKLKEHYSECQDRFAINIDRRSVAVSDGMSQSIFPDYWADVLSRFYANNGHCTDEDRINLCQEWQTKVDQYIDREKQEGRNPWRLQNSLASFNGAGATICGVTFDKANHWAGHVLGDSCIIEIDTSNSDQPKVVK
;
A
#
# COMPACT_ATOMS: atom_id res chain seq x y z
N MET A 1 17.44 -3.88 -13.28
CA MET A 1 16.94 -3.02 -12.18
C MET A 1 17.45 -3.54 -10.85
N LYS A 2 17.87 -2.68 -9.93
CA LYS A 2 18.20 -3.04 -8.56
C LYS A 2 17.26 -2.27 -7.63
N VAL A 3 16.60 -2.98 -6.75
CA VAL A 3 15.61 -2.38 -5.82
C VAL A 3 16.10 -2.62 -4.39
N ARG A 4 15.92 -1.62 -3.55
CA ARG A 4 16.06 -1.73 -2.10
C ARG A 4 14.83 -1.07 -1.48
N ALA A 5 14.19 -1.77 -0.56
CA ALA A 5 13.07 -1.26 0.20
C ALA A 5 13.43 -1.26 1.69
N PHE A 6 13.02 -0.22 2.37
CA PHE A 6 13.20 -0.06 3.80
C PHE A 6 11.85 0.31 4.40
N ILE A 7 11.51 -0.35 5.50
CA ILE A 7 10.32 -0.06 6.28
C ILE A 7 10.74 0.14 7.74
N THR A 8 10.13 1.09 8.41
CA THR A 8 10.36 1.33 9.83
C THR A 8 9.04 1.57 10.53
N HIS A 9 8.96 1.17 11.79
CA HIS A 9 7.80 1.49 12.63
C HIS A 9 7.98 2.84 13.33
N LYS A 10 6.89 3.42 13.77
CA LYS A 10 6.91 4.66 14.57
C LYS A 10 7.57 4.42 15.92
N LEU A 11 8.15 5.49 16.48
CA LEU A 11 8.76 5.42 17.81
C LEU A 11 7.72 4.96 18.84
N LYS A 12 8.08 3.94 19.64
CA LYS A 12 7.25 3.27 20.66
C LYS A 12 6.19 2.29 20.13
N GLU A 13 6.13 2.03 18.84
CA GLU A 13 5.30 0.98 18.26
C GLU A 13 6.13 -0.29 17.99
N HIS A 14 5.47 -1.43 17.90
CA HIS A 14 6.10 -2.67 17.46
C HIS A 14 6.07 -2.75 15.93
N TYR A 15 7.03 -3.46 15.34
CA TYR A 15 7.05 -3.68 13.89
C TYR A 15 5.77 -4.31 13.35
N SER A 16 5.09 -5.14 14.15
CA SER A 16 3.79 -5.73 13.81
C SER A 16 2.64 -4.71 13.71
N GLU A 17 2.83 -3.51 14.22
CA GLU A 17 1.85 -2.41 14.18
C GLU A 17 2.09 -1.48 12.98
N CYS A 18 3.19 -1.69 12.23
CA CYS A 18 3.48 -0.92 11.03
C CYS A 18 2.40 -1.15 9.97
N GLN A 19 1.82 -0.07 9.50
CA GLN A 19 0.73 -0.08 8.52
C GLN A 19 1.20 0.12 7.08
N ASP A 20 2.49 0.44 6.93
CA ASP A 20 3.11 0.60 5.62
C ASP A 20 3.38 -0.74 4.98
N ARG A 21 3.22 -0.80 3.67
CA ARG A 21 3.52 -1.98 2.86
C ARG A 21 4.26 -1.58 1.59
N PHE A 22 5.02 -2.53 1.05
CA PHE A 22 5.61 -2.40 -0.27
C PHE A 22 5.52 -3.72 -1.03
N ALA A 23 5.54 -3.63 -2.34
CA ALA A 23 5.62 -4.77 -3.22
C ALA A 23 6.60 -4.51 -4.37
N ILE A 24 7.26 -5.56 -4.81
CA ILE A 24 8.24 -5.53 -5.90
C ILE A 24 7.94 -6.68 -6.84
N ASN A 25 7.79 -6.38 -8.13
CA ASN A 25 7.72 -7.37 -9.18
C ASN A 25 8.88 -7.13 -10.16
N ILE A 26 9.90 -7.97 -10.06
CA ILE A 26 11.13 -7.83 -10.86
C ILE A 26 10.86 -8.11 -12.35
N ASP A 27 10.01 -9.08 -12.65
CA ASP A 27 9.69 -9.47 -14.04
C ASP A 27 8.94 -8.34 -14.76
N ARG A 28 8.06 -7.67 -14.06
CA ARG A 28 7.35 -6.49 -14.56
C ARG A 28 8.14 -5.19 -14.39
N ARG A 29 9.25 -5.23 -13.66
CA ARG A 29 10.07 -4.05 -13.34
C ARG A 29 9.25 -2.96 -12.66
N SER A 30 8.37 -3.37 -11.75
CA SER A 30 7.43 -2.52 -11.04
C SER A 30 7.63 -2.61 -9.55
N VAL A 31 7.48 -1.49 -8.86
CA VAL A 31 7.55 -1.38 -7.41
C VAL A 31 6.43 -0.47 -6.93
N ALA A 32 5.93 -0.73 -5.73
CA ALA A 32 4.97 0.14 -5.09
C ALA A 32 5.19 0.18 -3.59
N VAL A 33 4.86 1.32 -2.99
CA VAL A 33 4.73 1.52 -1.55
C VAL A 33 3.35 2.06 -1.25
N SER A 34 2.83 1.75 -0.08
CA SER A 34 1.50 2.17 0.37
C SER A 34 1.54 2.38 1.87
N ASP A 35 1.07 3.53 2.34
CA ASP A 35 0.95 3.89 3.75
C ASP A 35 -0.52 3.73 4.16
N GLY A 36 -0.76 2.86 5.14
CA GLY A 36 -2.08 2.57 5.67
C GLY A 36 -2.56 3.64 6.65
N MET A 37 -3.74 4.20 6.42
CA MET A 37 -4.31 5.25 7.26
C MET A 37 -4.71 4.71 8.63
N SER A 38 -4.05 5.13 9.70
CA SER A 38 -4.17 4.58 11.06
C SER A 38 -5.60 4.59 11.64
N GLN A 39 -6.48 5.44 11.16
CA GLN A 39 -7.88 5.52 11.60
C GLN A 39 -8.83 4.65 10.77
N SER A 40 -8.31 3.91 9.79
CA SER A 40 -9.12 3.04 8.95
C SER A 40 -9.14 1.59 9.46
N ILE A 41 -10.01 0.77 8.89
CA ILE A 41 -10.18 -0.64 9.26
C ILE A 41 -9.20 -1.49 8.45
N PHE A 42 -8.34 -2.26 9.12
CA PHE A 42 -7.28 -3.05 8.50
C PHE A 42 -6.41 -2.26 7.51
N PRO A 43 -5.82 -1.12 7.94
CA PRO A 43 -5.05 -0.26 7.04
C PRO A 43 -3.85 -0.96 6.44
N ASP A 44 -3.17 -1.80 7.20
CA ASP A 44 -2.03 -2.60 6.77
C ASP A 44 -2.41 -3.63 5.69
N TYR A 45 -3.57 -4.27 5.83
CA TYR A 45 -4.07 -5.19 4.82
C TYR A 45 -4.44 -4.46 3.53
N TRP A 46 -5.10 -3.29 3.65
CA TRP A 46 -5.45 -2.49 2.48
C TRP A 46 -4.20 -1.96 1.74
N ALA A 47 -3.21 -1.49 2.48
CA ALA A 47 -1.92 -1.09 1.92
C ALA A 47 -1.20 -2.26 1.20
N ASP A 48 -1.29 -3.48 1.74
CA ASP A 48 -0.74 -4.68 1.12
C ASP A 48 -1.46 -5.03 -0.19
N VAL A 49 -2.78 -5.01 -0.20
CA VAL A 49 -3.60 -5.24 -1.39
C VAL A 49 -3.24 -4.26 -2.50
N LEU A 50 -3.20 -2.96 -2.21
CA LEU A 50 -2.89 -1.92 -3.18
C LEU A 50 -1.47 -2.05 -3.73
N SER A 51 -0.47 -2.21 -2.86
CA SER A 51 0.94 -2.29 -3.29
C SER A 51 1.20 -3.52 -4.16
N ARG A 52 0.67 -4.69 -3.77
CA ARG A 52 0.77 -5.92 -4.58
C ARG A 52 0.06 -5.80 -5.92
N PHE A 53 -1.14 -5.22 -5.91
CA PHE A 53 -1.88 -5.04 -7.16
C PHE A 53 -1.10 -4.15 -8.14
N TYR A 54 -0.61 -2.99 -7.67
CA TYR A 54 0.19 -2.11 -8.52
C TYR A 54 1.45 -2.80 -9.04
N ALA A 55 2.22 -3.46 -8.17
CA ALA A 55 3.45 -4.13 -8.57
C ALA A 55 3.20 -5.20 -9.66
N ASN A 56 2.04 -5.85 -9.62
CA ASN A 56 1.66 -6.88 -10.59
C ASN A 56 1.04 -6.35 -11.89
N ASN A 57 0.46 -5.15 -11.87
CA ASN A 57 -0.27 -4.60 -13.03
C ASN A 57 0.40 -3.36 -13.63
N GLY A 58 1.21 -2.65 -12.85
CA GLY A 58 1.87 -1.40 -13.26
C GLY A 58 0.96 -0.18 -13.23
N HIS A 59 -0.25 -0.33 -12.73
CA HIS A 59 -1.26 0.72 -12.55
C HIS A 59 -2.23 0.34 -11.43
N CYS A 60 -3.04 1.31 -10.99
CA CYS A 60 -4.16 1.09 -10.09
C CYS A 60 -5.20 2.20 -10.37
N THR A 61 -6.20 1.89 -11.16
CA THR A 61 -7.28 2.80 -11.52
C THR A 61 -8.35 2.87 -10.44
N ASP A 62 -9.33 3.76 -10.59
CA ASP A 62 -10.48 3.83 -9.70
C ASP A 62 -11.31 2.54 -9.75
N GLU A 63 -11.47 1.98 -10.95
CA GLU A 63 -12.20 0.70 -11.14
C GLU A 63 -11.46 -0.45 -10.47
N ASP A 64 -10.14 -0.52 -10.60
CA ASP A 64 -9.32 -1.51 -9.90
C ASP A 64 -9.51 -1.41 -8.39
N ARG A 65 -9.50 -0.18 -7.82
CA ARG A 65 -9.71 0.04 -6.39
C ARG A 65 -11.09 -0.42 -5.92
N ILE A 66 -12.13 -0.19 -6.72
CA ILE A 66 -13.50 -0.67 -6.42
C ILE A 66 -13.50 -2.21 -6.34
N ASN A 67 -12.86 -2.87 -7.32
CA ASN A 67 -12.77 -4.34 -7.32
C ASN A 67 -11.97 -4.88 -6.14
N LEU A 68 -10.87 -4.21 -5.77
CA LEU A 68 -10.06 -4.56 -4.62
C LEU A 68 -10.78 -4.35 -3.28
N CYS A 69 -11.76 -3.45 -3.22
CA CYS A 69 -12.62 -3.31 -2.03
C CYS A 69 -13.36 -4.61 -1.67
N GLN A 70 -13.68 -5.45 -2.65
CA GLN A 70 -14.32 -6.75 -2.40
C GLN A 70 -13.36 -7.72 -1.67
N GLU A 71 -12.08 -7.70 -2.03
CA GLU A 71 -11.05 -8.48 -1.31
C GLU A 71 -10.93 -8.02 0.14
N TRP A 72 -10.89 -6.72 0.36
CA TRP A 72 -10.85 -6.14 1.71
C TRP A 72 -12.11 -6.48 2.51
N GLN A 73 -13.31 -6.35 1.92
CA GLN A 73 -14.56 -6.70 2.57
C GLN A 73 -14.59 -8.18 2.99
N THR A 74 -14.12 -9.07 2.13
CA THR A 74 -13.99 -10.49 2.45
C THR A 74 -13.11 -10.72 3.69
N LYS A 75 -12.02 -9.96 3.82
CA LYS A 75 -11.14 -10.01 5.00
C LYS A 75 -11.84 -9.56 6.26
N VAL A 76 -12.63 -8.50 6.17
CA VAL A 76 -13.45 -7.98 7.29
C VAL A 76 -14.47 -9.03 7.75
N ASP A 77 -15.20 -9.62 6.80
CA ASP A 77 -16.23 -10.61 7.09
C ASP A 77 -15.63 -11.86 7.76
N GLN A 78 -14.50 -12.36 7.24
CA GLN A 78 -13.76 -13.47 7.84
C GLN A 78 -13.30 -13.17 9.27
N TYR A 79 -12.86 -11.94 9.54
CA TYR A 79 -12.48 -11.54 10.89
C TYR A 79 -13.71 -11.54 11.82
N ILE A 80 -14.82 -10.95 11.39
CA ILE A 80 -16.07 -10.91 12.16
C ILE A 80 -16.56 -12.32 12.50
N ASP A 81 -16.55 -13.22 11.52
CA ASP A 81 -17.02 -14.59 11.72
C ASP A 81 -16.11 -15.36 12.68
N ARG A 82 -14.80 -15.18 12.58
CA ARG A 82 -13.86 -15.78 13.52
C ARG A 82 -14.09 -15.28 14.95
N GLU A 83 -14.25 -13.97 15.15
CA GLU A 83 -14.51 -13.40 16.46
C GLU A 83 -15.79 -14.00 17.09
N LYS A 84 -16.85 -14.14 16.30
CA LYS A 84 -18.11 -14.78 16.75
C LYS A 84 -17.92 -16.25 17.12
N GLN A 85 -17.17 -17.02 16.31
CA GLN A 85 -16.89 -18.43 16.56
C GLN A 85 -16.10 -18.62 17.85
N GLU A 86 -15.21 -17.69 18.18
CA GLU A 86 -14.42 -17.68 19.42
C GLU A 86 -15.18 -17.07 20.62
N GLY A 87 -16.47 -16.77 20.46
CA GLY A 87 -17.31 -16.23 21.52
C GLY A 87 -17.06 -14.76 21.85
N ARG A 88 -16.29 -14.06 21.01
CA ARG A 88 -16.06 -12.63 21.16
C ARG A 88 -17.09 -11.81 20.39
N ASN A 89 -17.43 -10.64 20.89
CA ASN A 89 -18.39 -9.75 20.24
C ASN A 89 -17.66 -8.69 19.39
N PRO A 90 -17.74 -8.73 18.06
CA PRO A 90 -17.07 -7.79 17.16
C PRO A 90 -17.76 -6.43 17.03
N TRP A 91 -18.60 -6.04 18.02
CA TRP A 91 -19.45 -4.84 17.94
C TRP A 91 -18.70 -3.55 17.62
N ARG A 92 -17.43 -3.41 18.10
CA ARG A 92 -16.61 -2.23 17.83
C ARG A 92 -16.31 -2.10 16.33
N LEU A 93 -15.90 -3.21 15.71
CA LEU A 93 -15.63 -3.25 14.27
C LEU A 93 -16.91 -3.01 13.48
N GLN A 94 -18.01 -3.65 13.87
CA GLN A 94 -19.31 -3.47 13.22
C GLN A 94 -19.82 -2.03 13.32
N ASN A 95 -19.65 -1.37 14.46
CA ASN A 95 -19.97 0.05 14.62
C ASN A 95 -19.06 0.95 13.77
N SER A 96 -17.78 0.64 13.69
CA SER A 96 -16.87 1.39 12.81
C SER A 96 -17.25 1.26 11.34
N LEU A 97 -17.63 0.08 10.89
CA LEU A 97 -18.14 -0.15 9.53
C LEU A 97 -19.45 0.62 9.28
N ALA A 98 -20.38 0.60 10.25
CA ALA A 98 -21.64 1.33 10.17
C ALA A 98 -21.45 2.87 10.13
N SER A 99 -20.34 3.37 10.67
CA SER A 99 -19.97 4.78 10.64
C SER A 99 -19.19 5.18 9.35
N PHE A 100 -19.18 4.34 8.33
CA PHE A 100 -18.46 4.54 7.06
C PHE A 100 -16.93 4.63 7.17
N ASN A 101 -16.37 4.14 8.25
CA ASN A 101 -14.92 3.98 8.39
C ASN A 101 -14.48 2.75 7.59
N GLY A 102 -14.21 2.97 6.31
CA GLY A 102 -13.69 1.93 5.40
C GLY A 102 -12.17 1.75 5.50
N ALA A 103 -11.60 1.19 4.47
CA ALA A 103 -10.16 1.13 4.29
C ALA A 103 -9.62 2.45 3.71
N GLY A 104 -8.45 2.86 4.16
CA GLY A 104 -7.72 4.01 3.62
C GLY A 104 -6.23 3.73 3.58
N ALA A 105 -5.61 4.05 2.45
CA ALA A 105 -4.16 4.03 2.29
C ALA A 105 -3.73 4.90 1.11
N THR A 106 -2.48 5.36 1.13
CA THR A 106 -1.84 5.97 -0.02
C THR A 106 -1.38 4.90 -1.00
N ILE A 107 -1.02 5.28 -2.20
CA ILE A 107 -0.27 4.43 -3.15
C ILE A 107 0.74 5.28 -3.90
N CYS A 108 1.95 4.80 -3.97
CA CYS A 108 3.02 5.37 -4.77
C CYS A 108 3.72 4.23 -5.50
N GLY A 109 3.60 4.20 -6.81
CA GLY A 109 4.13 3.11 -7.62
C GLY A 109 4.90 3.59 -8.84
N VAL A 110 5.91 2.83 -9.25
CA VAL A 110 6.75 3.10 -10.41
C VAL A 110 6.91 1.82 -11.22
N THR A 111 6.79 1.97 -12.54
CA THR A 111 7.04 0.91 -13.52
C THR A 111 8.07 1.38 -14.53
N PHE A 112 9.04 0.52 -14.85
CA PHE A 112 10.09 0.80 -15.83
C PHE A 112 9.87 -0.02 -17.09
N ASP A 113 10.00 0.60 -18.24
CA ASP A 113 10.03 -0.10 -19.53
C ASP A 113 11.42 -0.75 -19.80
N LYS A 114 11.55 -1.41 -20.95
CA LYS A 114 12.82 -2.04 -21.35
C LYS A 114 13.92 -1.04 -21.67
N ALA A 115 13.58 0.20 -22.01
CA ALA A 115 14.51 1.28 -22.29
C ALA A 115 14.88 2.09 -21.03
N ASN A 116 14.42 1.64 -19.86
CA ASN A 116 14.57 2.30 -18.54
C ASN A 116 13.85 3.64 -18.40
N HIS A 117 12.90 3.96 -19.30
CA HIS A 117 11.96 5.03 -18.97
C HIS A 117 11.03 4.55 -17.86
N TRP A 118 10.56 5.47 -17.07
CA TRP A 118 9.65 5.15 -15.98
C TRP A 118 8.33 5.92 -16.08
N ALA A 119 7.30 5.30 -15.56
CA ALA A 119 6.01 5.93 -15.31
C ALA A 119 5.66 5.72 -13.84
N GLY A 120 5.16 6.75 -13.20
CA GLY A 120 4.77 6.71 -11.79
C GLY A 120 3.32 7.07 -11.58
N HIS A 121 2.74 6.53 -10.53
CA HIS A 121 1.39 6.82 -10.08
C HIS A 121 1.43 7.10 -8.58
N VAL A 122 0.87 8.24 -8.17
CA VAL A 122 0.85 8.66 -6.77
C VAL A 122 -0.58 9.06 -6.41
N LEU A 123 -1.07 8.52 -5.29
CA LEU A 123 -2.33 8.91 -4.68
C LEU A 123 -2.11 9.07 -3.17
N GLY A 124 -2.40 10.25 -2.65
CA GLY A 124 -2.15 10.62 -1.25
C GLY A 124 -0.91 11.49 -1.09
N ASP A 125 -0.25 11.40 0.05
CA ASP A 125 0.89 12.23 0.46
C ASP A 125 2.26 11.56 0.26
N SER A 126 2.29 10.35 -0.26
CA SER A 126 3.53 9.69 -0.70
C SER A 126 4.10 10.39 -1.93
N CYS A 127 5.41 10.31 -2.16
CA CYS A 127 6.06 10.98 -3.28
C CYS A 127 7.11 10.11 -3.97
N ILE A 128 7.39 10.44 -5.24
CA ILE A 128 8.48 9.89 -6.04
C ILE A 128 9.52 10.98 -6.20
N ILE A 129 10.78 10.65 -5.94
CA ILE A 129 11.91 11.56 -6.15
C ILE A 129 12.88 10.90 -7.12
N GLU A 130 13.11 11.54 -8.26
CA GLU A 130 14.15 11.14 -9.20
C GLU A 130 15.42 11.93 -8.95
N ILE A 131 16.55 11.21 -8.84
CA ILE A 131 17.85 11.82 -8.62
C ILE A 131 18.78 11.42 -9.77
N ASP A 132 19.25 12.40 -10.51
CA ASP A 132 20.29 12.22 -11.50
C ASP A 132 21.65 12.12 -10.80
N THR A 133 22.29 10.97 -10.94
CA THR A 133 23.62 10.68 -10.40
C THR A 133 24.69 10.59 -11.48
N SER A 134 24.46 11.08 -12.70
CA SER A 134 25.43 11.11 -13.79
C SER A 134 26.70 11.89 -13.41
N ASN A 135 26.58 12.86 -12.52
CA ASN A 135 27.70 13.51 -11.83
C ASN A 135 27.65 13.12 -10.35
N SER A 136 28.49 12.18 -9.93
CA SER A 136 28.52 11.66 -8.55
C SER A 136 28.82 12.73 -7.49
N ASP A 137 29.54 13.78 -7.86
CA ASP A 137 29.96 14.82 -6.94
C ASP A 137 28.85 15.89 -6.73
N GLN A 138 27.88 15.94 -7.61
CA GLN A 138 26.76 16.84 -7.54
C GLN A 138 25.45 16.20 -8.05
N PRO A 139 24.86 15.28 -7.28
CA PRO A 139 23.58 14.71 -7.66
C PRO A 139 22.50 15.79 -7.73
N LYS A 140 21.63 15.71 -8.71
CA LYS A 140 20.52 16.67 -8.90
C LYS A 140 19.19 15.96 -8.72
N VAL A 141 18.32 16.55 -7.95
CA VAL A 141 16.90 16.18 -7.91
C VAL A 141 16.26 16.65 -9.23
N VAL A 142 15.65 15.71 -9.94
CA VAL A 142 15.01 15.98 -11.23
C VAL A 142 13.51 16.19 -11.03
N LYS A 143 12.92 15.36 -10.15
CA LYS A 143 11.48 15.42 -9.80
C LYS A 143 11.21 14.84 -8.43
#